data_aa6ce0282d93fbd9ae2380fc1a98f553
#
_entry.id   aa6ce0282d93fbd9ae2380fc1a98f553
#
_cell.length_a   1.000
_cell.length_b   1.000
_cell.length_c   1.000
_cell.angle_alpha   90.00
_cell.angle_beta   90.00
_cell.angle_gamma   90.00
#
_symmetry.space_group_name_H-M   'P 1'
#
loop_
_entity.id
_entity.type
_entity.pdbx_description
1 polymer ?
#
loop_
_entity_poly.entity_id
_entity_poly.type
_entity_poly.pdbx_seq_one_letter_code
_entity_poly.pdbx_strand_id
1 'polypeptide(L)'
;PVEALLGEGGAAEKYSGELARDWFDVYLVQRVGTDTNVQIRQGKNLLGISYDVDGTNVTTRILPTGEDADGNRLYLPERYVDSPNLDRYSSPKWMHLEVSGAKEVKKGEGKKTKAQCYEEMRSAAQAEFDKGCDLPTVTLKVDFINCADTEEYRQYGFLQNIFLGDAVRVLVKKLGISVSMRMTQYAYDCLTRRYTSVTLGTVADTPEGNTISSRQLPAGIISGSKLGINSV
;
A
#
# COMPACT_ATOMS: atom_id res chain seq x y z
N PRO A 1 -15.82 13.25 16.62
CA PRO A 1 -15.20 12.15 17.38
C PRO A 1 -14.46 11.17 16.49
N VAL A 2 -15.04 10.74 15.33
CA VAL A 2 -14.42 9.78 14.41
C VAL A 2 -13.15 10.35 13.80
N GLU A 3 -13.15 11.62 13.41
CA GLU A 3 -12.03 12.34 12.82
C GLU A 3 -10.84 12.45 13.79
N ALA A 4 -11.11 12.63 15.09
CA ALA A 4 -10.08 12.64 16.13
C ALA A 4 -9.44 11.26 16.35
N LEU A 5 -10.11 10.19 15.96
CA LEU A 5 -9.61 8.82 16.09
C LEU A 5 -8.93 8.33 14.80
N LEU A 6 -9.51 8.63 13.63
CA LEU A 6 -9.12 8.08 12.33
C LEU A 6 -8.62 9.14 11.33
N GLY A 7 -8.81 10.46 11.63
CA GLY A 7 -8.33 11.52 10.75
C GLY A 7 -6.83 11.74 10.79
N GLU A 8 -6.34 12.60 9.92
CA GLU A 8 -4.95 13.03 9.87
C GLU A 8 -4.50 13.57 11.25
N GLY A 9 -3.41 13.03 11.79
CA GLY A 9 -2.98 13.29 13.18
C GLY A 9 -3.85 12.64 14.25
N GLY A 10 -4.80 11.79 13.90
CA GLY A 10 -5.66 11.07 14.82
C GLY A 10 -4.95 10.04 15.68
N ALA A 11 -5.68 9.47 16.64
CA ALA A 11 -5.11 8.49 17.57
C ALA A 11 -4.54 7.25 16.88
N ALA A 12 -5.21 6.74 15.85
CA ALA A 12 -4.76 5.58 15.11
C ALA A 12 -3.40 5.81 14.43
N GLU A 13 -3.23 6.96 13.78
CA GLU A 13 -1.97 7.35 13.17
C GLU A 13 -0.87 7.60 14.21
N LYS A 14 -1.18 8.41 15.23
CA LYS A 14 -0.22 8.78 16.28
C LYS A 14 0.35 7.60 17.04
N TYR A 15 -0.44 6.56 17.25
CA TYR A 15 -0.05 5.36 17.98
C TYR A 15 0.23 4.17 17.05
N SER A 16 0.19 4.38 15.72
CA SER A 16 0.37 3.33 14.70
C SER A 16 -0.50 2.12 14.98
N GLY A 17 -1.76 2.37 15.36
CA GLY A 17 -2.70 1.35 15.77
C GLY A 17 -3.95 1.31 14.90
N GLU A 18 -4.69 0.22 15.02
CA GLU A 18 -5.97 0.01 14.34
C GLU A 18 -7.13 0.08 15.34
N LEU A 19 -8.27 0.62 14.91
CA LEU A 19 -9.48 0.65 15.74
C LEU A 19 -10.26 -0.65 15.59
N ALA A 20 -10.45 -1.34 16.70
CA ALA A 20 -11.39 -2.42 16.82
C ALA A 20 -12.64 -1.94 17.57
N ARG A 21 -13.81 -2.42 17.16
CA ARG A 21 -15.08 -2.07 17.79
C ARG A 21 -15.85 -3.32 18.15
N ASP A 22 -16.33 -3.37 19.39
CA ASP A 22 -17.28 -4.37 19.86
C ASP A 22 -18.48 -3.64 20.49
N TRP A 23 -19.63 -3.64 19.81
CA TRP A 23 -20.82 -2.87 20.17
C TRP A 23 -20.52 -1.38 20.38
N PHE A 24 -20.51 -0.91 21.62
CA PHE A 24 -20.22 0.46 22.01
C PHE A 24 -18.78 0.67 22.47
N ASP A 25 -18.05 -0.40 22.69
CA ASP A 25 -16.66 -0.33 23.10
C ASP A 25 -15.74 -0.17 21.88
N VAL A 26 -14.78 0.73 22.02
CA VAL A 26 -13.80 1.04 20.97
C VAL A 26 -12.41 0.80 21.57
N TYR A 27 -11.63 -0.02 20.89
CA TYR A 27 -10.29 -0.38 21.29
C TYR A 27 -9.29 0.10 20.25
N LEU A 28 -8.19 0.69 20.71
CA LEU A 28 -7.02 0.92 19.88
C LEU A 28 -6.07 -0.27 20.09
N VAL A 29 -5.88 -1.05 19.05
CA VAL A 29 -5.02 -2.25 19.08
C VAL A 29 -3.90 -2.08 18.07
N GLN A 30 -2.81 -2.77 18.27
CA GLN A 30 -1.69 -2.70 17.33
C GLN A 30 -2.07 -3.26 15.95
N ARG A 31 -2.91 -4.30 15.93
CA ARG A 31 -3.42 -4.94 14.72
C ARG A 31 -4.74 -5.66 15.01
N VAL A 32 -5.70 -5.52 14.11
CA VAL A 32 -6.94 -6.31 14.11
C VAL A 32 -6.70 -7.60 13.31
N GLY A 33 -7.18 -8.73 13.84
CA GLY A 33 -7.02 -10.04 13.20
C GLY A 33 -5.65 -10.67 13.39
N THR A 34 -5.49 -11.86 12.87
CA THR A 34 -4.31 -12.72 13.03
C THR A 34 -3.82 -13.24 11.67
N ASP A 35 -2.58 -13.71 11.63
CA ASP A 35 -2.08 -14.45 10.48
C ASP A 35 -2.61 -15.87 10.50
N THR A 36 -3.47 -16.20 9.55
CA THR A 36 -4.03 -17.53 9.43
C THR A 36 -3.22 -18.38 8.46
N ASN A 37 -3.29 -19.70 8.62
CA ASN A 37 -2.73 -20.63 7.64
C ASN A 37 -3.68 -20.92 6.47
N VAL A 38 -4.78 -20.18 6.38
CA VAL A 38 -5.77 -20.37 5.31
C VAL A 38 -5.18 -19.94 3.97
N GLN A 39 -5.32 -20.81 2.99
CA GLN A 39 -4.85 -20.56 1.63
C GLN A 39 -6.02 -20.56 0.65
N ILE A 40 -6.13 -19.49 -0.11
CA ILE A 40 -7.07 -19.37 -1.21
C ILE A 40 -6.34 -19.77 -2.49
N ARG A 41 -6.80 -20.83 -3.13
CA ARG A 41 -6.13 -21.42 -4.31
C ARG A 41 -7.07 -21.58 -5.46
N GLN A 42 -6.56 -21.30 -6.66
CA GLN A 42 -7.25 -21.64 -7.89
C GLN A 42 -7.45 -23.17 -8.00
N GLY A 43 -8.67 -23.57 -8.34
CA GLY A 43 -9.07 -24.97 -8.42
C GLY A 43 -9.45 -25.63 -7.09
N LYS A 44 -9.46 -24.86 -5.97
CA LYS A 44 -9.95 -25.34 -4.67
C LYS A 44 -11.12 -24.46 -4.19
N ASN A 45 -10.82 -23.27 -3.73
CA ASN A 45 -11.77 -22.40 -3.05
C ASN A 45 -11.82 -20.98 -3.66
N LEU A 46 -11.02 -20.68 -4.69
CA LEU A 46 -11.08 -19.43 -5.43
C LEU A 46 -12.18 -19.51 -6.46
N LEU A 47 -13.17 -18.64 -6.40
CA LEU A 47 -14.25 -18.48 -7.38
C LEU A 47 -13.87 -17.49 -8.47
N GLY A 48 -13.42 -16.31 -8.07
CA GLY A 48 -13.06 -15.24 -8.96
C GLY A 48 -11.95 -14.37 -8.39
N ILE A 49 -11.23 -13.70 -9.27
CA ILE A 49 -10.28 -12.66 -8.92
C ILE A 49 -10.43 -11.53 -9.93
N SER A 50 -10.62 -10.33 -9.42
CA SER A 50 -10.54 -9.11 -10.20
C SER A 50 -9.44 -8.22 -9.62
N TYR A 51 -8.77 -7.48 -10.48
CA TYR A 51 -7.77 -6.52 -10.05
C TYR A 51 -8.03 -5.17 -10.73
N ASP A 52 -7.83 -4.13 -9.97
CA ASP A 52 -7.87 -2.75 -10.43
C ASP A 52 -6.49 -2.14 -10.26
N VAL A 53 -6.03 -1.42 -11.28
CA VAL A 53 -4.70 -0.81 -11.28
C VAL A 53 -4.86 0.69 -11.45
N ASP A 54 -4.56 1.43 -10.40
CA ASP A 54 -4.58 2.89 -10.41
C ASP A 54 -3.15 3.45 -10.55
N GLY A 55 -2.89 4.08 -11.68
CA GLY A 55 -1.64 4.76 -11.98
C GLY A 55 -1.71 6.28 -11.85
N THR A 56 -2.77 6.83 -11.27
CA THR A 56 -3.01 8.28 -11.20
C THR A 56 -1.92 8.98 -10.39
N ASN A 57 -1.54 8.40 -9.26
CA ASN A 57 -0.58 8.98 -8.31
C ASN A 57 0.87 8.52 -8.51
N VAL A 58 1.15 7.84 -9.62
CA VAL A 58 2.52 7.40 -9.92
C VAL A 58 3.42 8.61 -10.16
N THR A 59 4.57 8.61 -9.50
CA THR A 59 5.63 9.61 -9.70
C THR A 59 6.91 8.90 -10.11
N THR A 60 7.42 9.20 -11.29
CA THR A 60 8.65 8.59 -11.82
C THR A 60 9.85 9.53 -11.86
N ARG A 61 9.61 10.80 -11.59
CA ARG A 61 10.65 11.84 -11.54
C ARG A 61 10.36 12.82 -10.43
N ILE A 62 11.32 13.06 -9.55
CA ILE A 62 11.18 13.97 -8.42
C ILE A 62 12.08 15.19 -8.66
N LEU A 63 11.51 16.38 -8.43
CA LEU A 63 12.25 17.64 -8.34
C LEU A 63 12.42 17.97 -6.86
N PRO A 64 13.52 17.56 -6.21
CA PRO A 64 13.75 17.93 -4.83
C PRO A 64 14.28 19.36 -4.77
N THR A 65 13.83 20.10 -3.77
CA THR A 65 14.30 21.46 -3.51
C THR A 65 14.66 21.63 -2.03
N GLY A 66 15.69 22.43 -1.79
CA GLY A 66 16.09 22.87 -0.47
C GLY A 66 16.14 24.40 -0.40
N GLU A 67 16.88 24.92 0.56
CA GLU A 67 17.10 26.35 0.76
C GLU A 67 18.59 26.65 0.83
N ASP A 68 19.05 27.68 0.14
CA ASP A 68 20.41 28.19 0.27
C ASP A 68 20.54 29.09 1.52
N ALA A 69 21.77 29.53 1.81
CA ALA A 69 22.04 30.36 2.96
C ALA A 69 21.46 31.78 2.87
N ASP A 70 21.02 32.18 1.72
CA ASP A 70 20.42 33.50 1.45
C ASP A 70 18.87 33.40 1.40
N GLY A 71 18.29 32.21 1.66
CA GLY A 71 16.86 31.97 1.68
C GLY A 71 16.24 31.67 0.30
N ASN A 72 17.07 31.48 -0.74
CA ASN A 72 16.57 31.14 -2.06
C ASN A 72 16.44 29.63 -2.23
N ARG A 73 15.60 29.22 -3.18
CA ARG A 73 15.48 27.78 -3.51
C ARG A 73 16.79 27.22 -4.03
N LEU A 74 17.20 26.12 -3.41
CA LEU A 74 18.35 25.35 -3.82
C LEU A 74 17.87 24.17 -4.68
N TYR A 75 18.50 23.98 -5.83
CA TYR A 75 18.24 22.88 -6.76
C TYR A 75 19.46 21.98 -6.88
N LEU A 76 19.24 20.69 -7.12
CA LEU A 76 20.32 19.78 -7.49
C LEU A 76 20.99 20.21 -8.80
N PRO A 77 22.29 19.93 -9.00
CA PRO A 77 22.97 20.15 -10.28
C PRO A 77 22.29 19.41 -11.45
N GLU A 78 21.88 18.16 -11.22
CA GLU A 78 21.14 17.31 -12.16
C GLU A 78 19.66 17.66 -12.28
N ARG A 79 19.18 18.51 -11.40
CA ARG A 79 17.82 19.04 -11.27
C ARG A 79 16.78 18.04 -10.81
N TYR A 80 16.76 16.81 -11.34
CA TYR A 80 15.79 15.77 -11.05
C TYR A 80 16.46 14.52 -10.54
N VAL A 81 15.71 13.74 -9.78
CA VAL A 81 16.03 12.35 -9.44
C VAL A 81 15.01 11.46 -10.13
N ASP A 82 15.50 10.54 -10.94
CA ASP A 82 14.67 9.62 -11.71
C ASP A 82 14.53 8.27 -11.01
N SER A 83 13.34 7.69 -11.10
CA SER A 83 13.06 6.33 -10.63
C SER A 83 13.76 5.30 -11.54
N PRO A 84 14.22 4.17 -10.96
CA PRO A 84 14.67 3.02 -11.76
C PRO A 84 13.57 2.42 -12.66
N ASN A 85 12.31 2.76 -12.42
CA ASN A 85 11.16 2.30 -13.21
C ASN A 85 10.72 3.30 -14.30
N LEU A 86 11.45 4.40 -14.51
CA LEU A 86 11.10 5.45 -15.47
C LEU A 86 10.79 4.91 -16.87
N ASP A 87 11.60 3.97 -17.37
CA ASP A 87 11.48 3.39 -18.70
C ASP A 87 10.21 2.54 -18.92
N ARG A 88 9.48 2.22 -17.84
CA ARG A 88 8.22 1.49 -17.92
C ARG A 88 7.04 2.38 -18.32
N TYR A 89 7.21 3.68 -18.28
CA TYR A 89 6.18 4.67 -18.54
C TYR A 89 6.47 5.44 -19.82
N SER A 90 5.44 5.71 -20.59
CA SER A 90 5.56 6.44 -21.87
C SER A 90 6.03 7.88 -21.72
N SER A 91 5.79 8.47 -20.55
CA SER A 91 6.22 9.84 -20.23
C SER A 91 6.56 9.95 -18.75
N PRO A 92 7.56 10.77 -18.39
CA PRO A 92 7.88 11.03 -16.99
C PRO A 92 6.70 11.68 -16.26
N LYS A 93 6.32 11.12 -15.13
CA LYS A 93 5.37 11.73 -14.19
C LYS A 93 6.18 12.30 -13.03
N TRP A 94 6.07 13.59 -12.81
CA TRP A 94 6.94 14.26 -11.84
C TRP A 94 6.17 14.96 -10.74
N MET A 95 6.80 15.06 -9.58
CA MET A 95 6.33 15.86 -8.46
C MET A 95 7.46 16.73 -7.91
N HIS A 96 7.08 17.80 -7.24
CA HIS A 96 7.96 18.66 -6.47
C HIS A 96 8.02 18.15 -5.03
N LEU A 97 9.24 17.97 -4.50
CA LEU A 97 9.51 17.57 -3.12
C LEU A 97 10.32 18.66 -2.41
N GLU A 98 9.70 19.33 -1.47
CA GLU A 98 10.41 20.29 -0.62
C GLU A 98 11.05 19.56 0.57
N VAL A 99 12.38 19.66 0.67
CA VAL A 99 13.15 18.99 1.72
C VAL A 99 13.54 20.04 2.76
N SER A 100 12.71 20.19 3.78
CA SER A 100 12.89 21.20 4.84
C SER A 100 14.20 21.07 5.60
N GLY A 101 14.77 19.85 5.68
CA GLY A 101 16.09 19.60 6.27
C GLY A 101 17.26 20.11 5.43
N ALA A 102 17.09 20.26 4.11
CA ALA A 102 18.16 20.64 3.18
C ALA A 102 18.36 22.16 3.13
N LYS A 103 18.74 22.74 4.26
CA LYS A 103 19.01 24.18 4.41
C LYS A 103 20.49 24.44 4.62
N GLU A 104 21.11 25.25 3.72
CA GLU A 104 22.50 25.63 3.85
C GLU A 104 22.72 26.61 5.01
N VAL A 105 23.70 26.35 5.89
CA VAL A 105 24.10 27.21 6.99
C VAL A 105 25.57 27.52 6.90
N LYS A 106 25.93 28.77 6.58
CA LYS A 106 27.34 29.21 6.36
C LYS A 106 28.10 29.45 7.68
N LYS A 107 27.41 29.84 8.78
CA LYS A 107 28.04 30.20 10.07
C LYS A 107 27.23 29.70 11.24
N GLY A 108 27.91 29.31 12.35
CA GLY A 108 27.29 28.91 13.62
C GLY A 108 27.36 27.42 13.92
N GLU A 109 26.74 27.03 15.04
CA GLU A 109 26.50 25.64 15.38
C GLU A 109 25.54 25.01 14.34
N GLY A 110 25.90 23.86 13.80
CA GLY A 110 25.10 23.20 12.75
C GLY A 110 25.44 23.65 11.32
N LYS A 111 26.71 24.10 11.09
CA LYS A 111 27.17 24.42 9.73
C LYS A 111 26.88 23.30 8.75
N LYS A 112 26.17 23.62 7.68
CA LYS A 112 25.76 22.69 6.64
C LYS A 112 26.13 23.24 5.25
N THR A 113 26.86 22.46 4.51
CA THR A 113 27.33 22.84 3.17
C THR A 113 26.30 22.51 2.11
N LYS A 114 26.38 23.16 0.95
CA LYS A 114 25.54 22.82 -0.22
C LYS A 114 25.64 21.33 -0.60
N ALA A 115 26.85 20.76 -0.52
CA ALA A 115 27.04 19.34 -0.81
C ALA A 115 26.21 18.42 0.12
N GLN A 116 26.20 18.72 1.41
CA GLN A 116 25.37 17.99 2.38
C GLN A 116 23.87 18.17 2.11
N CYS A 117 23.43 19.37 1.73
CA CYS A 117 22.04 19.61 1.31
C CYS A 117 21.69 18.79 0.07
N TYR A 118 22.59 18.68 -0.90
CA TYR A 118 22.35 17.87 -2.10
C TYR A 118 22.21 16.37 -1.76
N GLU A 119 23.05 15.85 -0.86
CA GLU A 119 22.93 14.45 -0.42
C GLU A 119 21.60 14.18 0.29
N GLU A 120 21.16 15.10 1.14
CA GLU A 120 19.86 14.97 1.80
C GLU A 120 18.70 15.04 0.80
N MET A 121 18.78 15.93 -0.19
CA MET A 121 17.77 16.02 -1.23
C MET A 121 17.68 14.73 -2.06
N ARG A 122 18.83 14.12 -2.40
CA ARG A 122 18.88 12.82 -3.08
C ARG A 122 18.33 11.70 -2.21
N SER A 123 18.75 11.67 -0.93
CA SER A 123 18.26 10.66 0.02
C SER A 123 16.75 10.76 0.24
N ALA A 124 16.21 11.99 0.35
CA ALA A 124 14.78 12.18 0.49
C ALA A 124 14.00 11.72 -0.75
N ALA A 125 14.49 12.04 -1.94
CA ALA A 125 13.87 11.58 -3.19
C ALA A 125 13.95 10.04 -3.32
N GLN A 126 15.09 9.44 -2.95
CA GLN A 126 15.22 7.99 -2.95
C GLN A 126 14.29 7.32 -1.95
N ALA A 127 14.11 7.90 -0.76
CA ALA A 127 13.19 7.40 0.23
C ALA A 127 11.72 7.40 -0.26
N GLU A 128 11.33 8.39 -1.07
CA GLU A 128 10.00 8.37 -1.70
C GLU A 128 9.86 7.24 -2.73
N PHE A 129 10.88 6.99 -3.54
CA PHE A 129 10.87 5.82 -4.44
C PHE A 129 10.88 4.50 -3.67
N ASP A 130 11.57 4.43 -2.54
CA ASP A 130 11.61 3.23 -1.70
C ASP A 130 10.24 2.93 -1.06
N LYS A 131 9.43 3.96 -0.81
CA LYS A 131 8.02 3.82 -0.43
C LYS A 131 7.14 3.30 -1.57
N GLY A 132 7.62 3.37 -2.82
CA GLY A 132 6.92 2.86 -4.01
C GLY A 132 6.04 3.90 -4.71
N CYS A 133 6.32 5.19 -4.57
CA CYS A 133 5.58 6.26 -5.27
C CYS A 133 5.68 6.15 -6.80
N ASP A 134 6.66 5.43 -7.32
CA ASP A 134 6.88 5.14 -8.73
C ASP A 134 6.12 3.91 -9.25
N LEU A 135 5.30 3.31 -8.41
CA LEU A 135 4.54 2.12 -8.71
C LEU A 135 3.04 2.40 -8.63
N PRO A 136 2.24 1.80 -9.55
CA PRO A 136 0.80 1.95 -9.48
C PRO A 136 0.23 1.22 -8.27
N THR A 137 -0.86 1.76 -7.77
CA THR A 137 -1.68 1.13 -6.74
C THR A 137 -2.49 -0.02 -7.35
N VAL A 138 -2.41 -1.20 -6.77
CA VAL A 138 -3.17 -2.36 -7.24
C VAL A 138 -4.11 -2.85 -6.15
N THR A 139 -5.40 -2.83 -6.46
CA THR A 139 -6.44 -3.38 -5.57
C THR A 139 -6.89 -4.73 -6.12
N LEU A 140 -6.79 -5.77 -5.30
CA LEU A 140 -7.29 -7.10 -5.61
C LEU A 140 -8.61 -7.35 -4.89
N LYS A 141 -9.63 -7.77 -5.63
CA LYS A 141 -10.86 -8.33 -5.07
C LYS A 141 -10.88 -9.82 -5.36
N VAL A 142 -11.09 -10.59 -4.32
CA VAL A 142 -11.04 -12.05 -4.40
C VAL A 142 -12.36 -12.60 -3.89
N ASP A 143 -13.05 -13.33 -4.77
CA ASP A 143 -14.24 -14.07 -4.40
C ASP A 143 -13.85 -15.51 -4.13
N PHE A 144 -14.22 -16.04 -2.98
CA PHE A 144 -13.87 -17.39 -2.60
C PHE A 144 -14.97 -18.05 -1.77
N ILE A 145 -14.96 -19.38 -1.76
CA ILE A 145 -15.81 -20.19 -0.89
C ILE A 145 -15.05 -20.40 0.44
N ASN A 146 -15.71 -20.06 1.54
CA ASN A 146 -15.21 -20.49 2.84
C ASN A 146 -15.43 -22.00 2.96
N CYS A 147 -14.35 -22.78 2.91
CA CYS A 147 -14.44 -24.23 3.00
C CYS A 147 -15.03 -24.71 4.35
N ALA A 148 -14.99 -23.88 5.38
CA ALA A 148 -15.63 -24.20 6.67
C ALA A 148 -17.14 -24.41 6.55
N ASP A 149 -17.78 -23.79 5.55
CA ASP A 149 -19.23 -23.88 5.29
C ASP A 149 -19.63 -25.11 4.47
N THR A 150 -18.65 -25.90 4.00
CA THR A 150 -18.90 -27.12 3.23
C THR A 150 -18.99 -28.34 4.13
N GLU A 151 -19.81 -29.31 3.75
CA GLU A 151 -20.06 -30.50 4.55
C GLU A 151 -18.80 -31.36 4.73
N GLU A 152 -17.96 -31.41 3.72
CA GLU A 152 -16.69 -32.16 3.72
C GLU A 152 -15.67 -31.61 4.73
N TYR A 153 -15.67 -30.30 4.97
CA TYR A 153 -14.70 -29.63 5.85
C TYR A 153 -15.31 -29.15 7.18
N ARG A 154 -16.59 -29.45 7.46
CA ARG A 154 -17.30 -29.01 8.67
C ARG A 154 -16.55 -29.37 9.96
N GLN A 155 -15.97 -30.56 10.03
CA GLN A 155 -15.18 -30.99 11.19
C GLN A 155 -13.85 -30.24 11.36
N TYR A 156 -13.35 -29.57 10.30
CA TYR A 156 -12.14 -28.75 10.29
C TYR A 156 -12.45 -27.27 10.17
N GLY A 157 -13.70 -26.85 10.33
CA GLY A 157 -14.17 -25.49 10.14
C GLY A 157 -13.41 -24.47 10.99
N PHE A 158 -13.00 -24.86 12.20
CA PHE A 158 -12.22 -24.00 13.09
C PHE A 158 -10.83 -23.64 12.55
N LEU A 159 -10.27 -24.44 11.64
CA LEU A 159 -8.98 -24.18 10.99
C LEU A 159 -9.12 -23.31 9.72
N GLN A 160 -10.33 -23.06 9.26
CA GLN A 160 -10.61 -22.40 8.00
C GLN A 160 -11.50 -21.16 8.15
N ASN A 161 -11.91 -20.81 9.37
CA ASN A 161 -12.63 -19.58 9.64
C ASN A 161 -11.70 -18.39 9.43
N ILE A 162 -12.20 -17.40 8.73
CA ILE A 162 -11.51 -16.14 8.47
C ILE A 162 -12.39 -15.04 9.01
N PHE A 163 -11.81 -14.16 9.80
CA PHE A 163 -12.48 -13.01 10.38
C PHE A 163 -11.91 -11.71 9.80
N LEU A 164 -12.62 -10.62 10.04
CA LEU A 164 -12.17 -9.28 9.64
C LEU A 164 -10.78 -9.01 10.23
N GLY A 165 -9.86 -8.53 9.37
CA GLY A 165 -8.48 -8.28 9.76
C GLY A 165 -7.54 -9.48 9.64
N ASP A 166 -8.04 -10.72 9.53
CA ASP A 166 -7.19 -11.89 9.37
C ASP A 166 -6.46 -11.91 8.04
N ALA A 167 -5.21 -12.33 8.06
CA ALA A 167 -4.41 -12.49 6.87
C ALA A 167 -4.49 -13.91 6.31
N VAL A 168 -4.68 -14.01 5.02
CA VAL A 168 -4.76 -15.24 4.25
C VAL A 168 -3.80 -15.21 3.07
N ARG A 169 -3.30 -16.36 2.66
CA ARG A 169 -2.43 -16.46 1.48
C ARG A 169 -3.23 -16.75 0.23
N VAL A 170 -3.16 -15.87 -0.77
CA VAL A 170 -3.79 -16.04 -2.08
C VAL A 170 -2.77 -16.57 -3.07
N LEU A 171 -3.08 -17.70 -3.70
CA LEU A 171 -2.22 -18.39 -4.65
C LEU A 171 -2.96 -18.58 -5.98
N VAL A 172 -2.57 -17.82 -7.00
CA VAL A 172 -3.12 -17.92 -8.35
C VAL A 172 -2.01 -18.30 -9.32
N LYS A 173 -1.82 -19.59 -9.53
CA LYS A 173 -0.72 -20.13 -10.35
C LYS A 173 -0.70 -19.60 -11.79
N LYS A 174 -1.87 -19.43 -12.43
CA LYS A 174 -1.98 -18.90 -13.78
C LYS A 174 -1.46 -17.47 -13.93
N LEU A 175 -1.55 -16.69 -12.86
CA LEU A 175 -1.09 -15.29 -12.82
C LEU A 175 0.26 -15.14 -12.11
N GLY A 176 0.82 -16.24 -11.58
CA GLY A 176 2.04 -16.21 -10.78
C GLY A 176 1.88 -15.45 -9.44
N ILE A 177 0.65 -15.25 -8.97
CA ILE A 177 0.37 -14.49 -7.75
C ILE A 177 0.52 -15.40 -6.53
N SER A 178 1.34 -14.95 -5.56
CA SER A 178 1.48 -15.56 -4.23
C SER A 178 1.64 -14.44 -3.23
N VAL A 179 0.54 -13.94 -2.68
CA VAL A 179 0.52 -12.79 -1.78
C VAL A 179 -0.27 -13.10 -0.51
N SER A 180 0.13 -12.46 0.59
CA SER A 180 -0.66 -12.43 1.83
C SER A 180 -1.58 -11.23 1.78
N MET A 181 -2.87 -11.43 2.05
CA MET A 181 -3.90 -10.40 2.01
C MET A 181 -4.75 -10.47 3.26
N ARG A 182 -5.20 -9.32 3.75
CA ARG A 182 -6.12 -9.24 4.89
C ARG A 182 -7.57 -9.14 4.42
N MET A 183 -8.47 -9.72 5.21
CA MET A 183 -9.91 -9.51 5.04
C MET A 183 -10.27 -8.11 5.52
N THR A 184 -10.65 -7.25 4.57
CA THR A 184 -10.96 -5.84 4.83
C THR A 184 -12.45 -5.57 4.86
N GLN A 185 -13.22 -6.38 4.15
CA GLN A 185 -14.67 -6.22 4.06
C GLN A 185 -15.34 -7.56 3.80
N TYR A 186 -16.57 -7.71 4.30
CA TYR A 186 -17.41 -8.86 3.99
C TYR A 186 -18.89 -8.48 3.97
N ALA A 187 -19.67 -9.24 3.24
CA ALA A 187 -21.12 -9.29 3.37
C ALA A 187 -21.52 -10.68 3.89
N TYR A 188 -22.34 -10.69 4.93
CA TYR A 188 -22.79 -11.91 5.60
C TYR A 188 -24.31 -11.99 5.55
N ASP A 189 -24.81 -13.13 5.04
CA ASP A 189 -26.24 -13.43 5.04
C ASP A 189 -26.60 -14.15 6.34
N CYS A 190 -27.33 -13.47 7.20
CA CYS A 190 -27.74 -14.00 8.50
C CYS A 190 -28.76 -15.15 8.38
N LEU A 191 -29.50 -15.24 7.29
CA LEU A 191 -30.50 -16.28 7.08
C LEU A 191 -29.84 -17.61 6.68
N THR A 192 -28.96 -17.54 5.69
CA THR A 192 -28.21 -18.71 5.21
C THR A 192 -26.96 -18.98 6.04
N ARG A 193 -26.58 -18.05 6.93
CA ARG A 193 -25.37 -18.10 7.78
C ARG A 193 -24.09 -18.29 6.99
N ARG A 194 -23.96 -17.58 5.87
CA ARG A 194 -22.80 -17.67 4.96
C ARG A 194 -22.30 -16.30 4.54
N TYR A 195 -21.02 -16.22 4.25
CA TYR A 195 -20.46 -15.07 3.57
C TYR A 195 -20.91 -15.05 2.11
N THR A 196 -21.54 -13.97 1.68
CA THR A 196 -21.96 -13.77 0.28
C THR A 196 -20.87 -13.11 -0.53
N SER A 197 -20.05 -12.26 0.09
CA SER A 197 -18.86 -11.68 -0.54
C SER A 197 -17.79 -11.39 0.50
N VAL A 198 -16.54 -11.48 0.09
CA VAL A 198 -15.38 -11.11 0.90
C VAL A 198 -14.41 -10.33 0.04
N THR A 199 -13.96 -9.20 0.55
CA THR A 199 -12.91 -8.39 -0.07
C THR A 199 -11.63 -8.57 0.71
N LEU A 200 -10.58 -8.94 0.00
CA LEU A 200 -9.23 -9.02 0.55
C LEU A 200 -8.44 -7.82 0.06
N GLY A 201 -7.73 -7.18 0.98
CA GLY A 201 -6.79 -6.11 0.69
C GLY A 201 -5.37 -6.55 1.03
N THR A 202 -4.38 -5.84 0.54
CA THR A 202 -3.02 -6.03 1.01
C THR A 202 -2.79 -5.30 2.30
N VAL A 203 -1.97 -5.92 3.14
CA VAL A 203 -1.41 -5.28 4.31
C VAL A 203 -0.24 -4.43 3.83
N ALA A 204 -0.49 -3.15 3.56
CA ALA A 204 0.58 -2.18 3.70
C ALA A 204 0.61 -1.78 5.17
N ASP A 205 1.79 -1.65 5.75
CA ASP A 205 1.98 -1.17 7.13
C ASP A 205 1.63 0.32 7.30
N THR A 206 0.71 0.83 6.49
CA THR A 206 0.26 2.22 6.49
C THR A 206 -1.26 2.30 6.67
N PRO A 207 -1.78 3.34 7.36
CA PRO A 207 -3.21 3.55 7.64
C PRO A 207 -4.11 3.61 6.39
N GLU A 208 -3.55 3.82 5.21
CA GLU A 208 -4.26 3.88 3.93
C GLU A 208 -4.38 2.52 3.21
N GLY A 209 -4.10 1.45 3.90
CA GLY A 209 -3.75 0.14 3.40
C GLY A 209 -4.84 -0.72 2.81
N ASN A 210 -5.14 -0.56 1.53
CA ASN A 210 -5.72 -1.61 0.68
C ASN A 210 -4.90 -1.85 -0.60
N THR A 211 -3.64 -1.44 -0.59
CA THR A 211 -2.77 -1.41 -1.77
C THR A 211 -1.71 -2.49 -1.75
N ILE A 212 -1.64 -3.26 -2.81
CA ILE A 212 -0.51 -4.14 -3.10
C ILE A 212 0.58 -3.28 -3.72
N SER A 213 1.76 -3.26 -3.10
CA SER A 213 2.94 -2.78 -3.81
C SER A 213 3.12 -3.67 -5.05
N SER A 214 3.23 -3.07 -6.23
CA SER A 214 3.46 -3.82 -7.47
C SER A 214 4.80 -4.59 -7.46
N ARG A 215 5.68 -4.34 -6.48
CA ARG A 215 6.85 -5.17 -6.17
C ARG A 215 6.49 -6.60 -5.73
N GLN A 216 5.28 -6.80 -5.19
CA GLN A 216 4.78 -8.11 -4.75
C GLN A 216 4.10 -8.89 -5.88
N LEU A 217 3.88 -8.25 -7.02
CA LEU A 217 3.30 -8.87 -8.20
C LEU A 217 4.41 -9.30 -9.17
N PRO A 218 4.28 -10.48 -9.80
CA PRO A 218 5.23 -10.93 -10.81
C PRO A 218 5.36 -9.95 -11.98
N ALA A 219 6.58 -9.78 -12.47
CA ALA A 219 6.84 -9.00 -13.67
C ALA A 219 5.97 -9.52 -14.83
N GLY A 220 5.17 -8.66 -15.45
CA GLY A 220 4.28 -9.02 -16.56
C GLY A 220 2.78 -8.98 -16.26
N ILE A 221 2.36 -8.94 -14.99
CA ILE A 221 0.95 -8.64 -14.63
C ILE A 221 0.65 -7.17 -14.91
N ILE A 222 1.61 -6.31 -14.65
CA ILE A 222 1.57 -4.88 -14.94
C ILE A 222 2.47 -4.64 -16.15
N SER A 223 1.97 -4.83 -17.35
CA SER A 223 2.63 -4.34 -18.57
C SER A 223 2.10 -2.97 -18.93
N GLY A 224 2.95 -2.09 -19.46
CA GLY A 224 2.58 -0.73 -19.85
C GLY A 224 1.37 -0.64 -20.79
N SER A 225 1.06 -1.72 -21.52
CA SER A 225 -0.16 -1.82 -22.35
C SER A 225 -1.45 -2.04 -21.54
N LYS A 226 -1.36 -2.49 -20.29
CA LYS A 226 -2.52 -2.66 -19.39
C LYS A 226 -2.72 -1.48 -18.45
N LEU A 227 -1.73 -0.62 -18.33
CA LEU A 227 -1.82 0.63 -17.57
C LEU A 227 -2.65 1.67 -18.32
N GLY A 228 -3.64 1.33 -19.09
CA GLY A 228 -4.69 2.17 -19.68
C GLY A 228 -4.47 3.70 -19.67
N ILE A 229 -3.23 4.14 -19.86
CA ILE A 229 -2.89 5.56 -19.98
C ILE A 229 -3.22 5.92 -21.43
N ASN A 230 -4.53 6.03 -21.70
CA ASN A 230 -4.98 6.78 -22.85
C ASN A 230 -4.56 8.23 -22.59
N SER A 231 -3.49 8.61 -23.25
CA SER A 231 -3.17 10.01 -23.53
C SER A 231 -4.35 10.63 -24.29
N VAL A 232 -5.04 11.55 -23.67
CA VAL A 232 -5.72 12.66 -24.33
C VAL A 232 -4.94 13.90 -24.00
#